data_307fd3933822f14b6ce301430943704f
#
_entry.id   307fd3933822f14b6ce301430943704f
#
_cell.length_a   1.000
_cell.length_b   1.000
_cell.length_c   1.000
_cell.angle_alpha   90.00
_cell.angle_beta   90.00
_cell.angle_gamma   90.00
#
_symmetry.space_group_name_H-M   'P 1'
#
loop_
_entity.id
_entity.type
_entity.pdbx_description
1 polymer ?
#
loop_
_entity_poly.entity_id
_entity_poly.type
_entity_poly.pdbx_seq_one_letter_code
_entity_poly.pdbx_strand_id
1 'polypeptide(L)'
;MPGATNVIPGLVSFTLDIRAPTDRHRKLAVADIVRRIETIAKRRELALQIDVTHENRTVPCAPWLKAQVAEAVAAEGYGVFDLPSGAGHDGMAMIDVADVAMLFVRCRGGISHNPAEHV
;
A
#
# COMPACT_ATOMS: atom_id res chain seq x y z
N MET A 1 10.56 -25.18 7.43
CA MET A 1 10.69 -24.83 8.87
C MET A 1 11.44 -25.95 9.57
N PRO A 2 12.55 -25.69 10.20
CA PRO A 2 13.11 -26.69 11.11
C PRO A 2 12.17 -26.81 12.30
N GLY A 3 11.71 -28.02 12.61
CA GLY A 3 10.86 -28.29 13.79
C GLY A 3 11.59 -28.23 15.13
N ALA A 4 12.84 -27.79 15.16
CA ALA A 4 13.71 -27.74 16.33
C ALA A 4 14.09 -26.27 16.64
N THR A 5 14.01 -25.89 17.91
CA THR A 5 14.26 -24.52 18.39
C THR A 5 15.73 -24.10 18.38
N ASN A 6 16.65 -25.08 18.28
CA ASN A 6 18.10 -24.90 18.34
C ASN A 6 18.78 -25.10 16.97
N VAL A 7 18.05 -25.06 15.87
CA VAL A 7 18.57 -25.23 14.51
C VAL A 7 18.41 -23.95 13.73
N ILE A 8 19.47 -23.48 13.07
CA ILE A 8 19.44 -22.34 12.17
C ILE A 8 18.68 -22.74 10.91
N PRO A 9 17.66 -21.97 10.46
CA PRO A 9 16.94 -22.26 9.23
C PRO A 9 17.87 -22.27 8.01
N GLY A 10 17.79 -23.33 7.19
CA GLY A 10 18.49 -23.40 5.89
C GLY A 10 17.81 -22.58 4.79
N LEU A 11 16.52 -22.22 4.97
CA LEU A 11 15.74 -21.41 4.04
C LEU A 11 14.80 -20.51 4.83
N VAL A 12 14.74 -19.23 4.45
CA VAL A 12 13.78 -18.26 4.95
C VAL A 12 13.09 -17.61 3.76
N SER A 13 11.77 -17.64 3.73
CA SER A 13 10.94 -16.95 2.74
C SER A 13 10.09 -15.90 3.43
N PHE A 14 10.01 -14.72 2.85
CA PHE A 14 9.17 -13.62 3.33
C PHE A 14 8.70 -12.75 2.18
N THR A 15 7.66 -11.98 2.39
CA THR A 15 7.14 -11.00 1.44
C THR A 15 7.39 -9.59 1.93
N LEU A 16 7.57 -8.66 0.99
CA LEU A 16 7.65 -7.23 1.24
C LEU A 16 6.53 -6.55 0.47
N ASP A 17 5.68 -5.83 1.19
CA ASP A 17 4.68 -4.93 0.61
C ASP A 17 5.19 -3.49 0.74
N ILE A 18 5.54 -2.87 -0.39
CA ILE A 18 6.16 -1.54 -0.42
C ILE A 18 5.18 -0.58 -1.07
N ARG A 19 4.65 0.36 -0.28
CA ARG A 19 3.69 1.38 -0.71
C ARG A 19 4.27 2.77 -0.57
N ALA A 20 3.93 3.67 -1.48
CA ALA A 20 4.30 5.07 -1.41
C ALA A 20 3.26 5.95 -2.11
N PRO A 21 3.16 7.24 -1.77
CA PRO A 21 2.17 8.15 -2.36
C PRO A 21 2.33 8.37 -3.86
N THR A 22 3.50 8.13 -4.43
CA THR A 22 3.77 8.28 -5.86
C THR A 22 4.61 7.11 -6.38
N ASP A 23 4.45 6.78 -7.66
CA ASP A 23 5.26 5.74 -8.33
C ASP A 23 6.75 6.05 -8.28
N ARG A 24 7.13 7.33 -8.38
CA ARG A 24 8.53 7.74 -8.26
C ARG A 24 9.12 7.36 -6.91
N HIS A 25 8.43 7.69 -5.82
CA HIS A 25 8.89 7.34 -4.47
C HIS A 25 8.92 5.83 -4.26
N ARG A 26 7.87 5.13 -4.73
CA ARG A 26 7.80 3.67 -4.63
C ARG A 26 8.97 2.99 -5.34
N LYS A 27 9.23 3.36 -6.60
CA LYS A 27 10.33 2.80 -7.39
C LYS A 27 11.70 3.06 -6.76
N LEU A 28 11.93 4.26 -6.22
CA LEU A 28 13.18 4.58 -5.51
C LEU A 28 13.33 3.75 -4.23
N ALA A 29 12.25 3.61 -3.45
CA ALA A 29 12.27 2.79 -2.23
C ALA A 29 12.55 1.32 -2.55
N VAL A 30 11.88 0.74 -3.56
CA VAL A 30 12.11 -0.63 -4.02
C VAL A 30 13.56 -0.84 -4.41
N ALA A 31 14.12 0.05 -5.25
CA ALA A 31 15.50 -0.06 -5.72
C ALA A 31 16.50 0.01 -4.54
N ASP A 32 16.28 0.89 -3.55
CA ASP A 32 17.16 0.99 -2.39
C ASP A 32 17.05 -0.25 -1.49
N ILE A 33 15.85 -0.76 -1.26
CA ILE A 33 15.61 -1.97 -0.45
C ILE A 33 16.26 -3.18 -1.12
N VAL A 34 16.03 -3.41 -2.40
CA VAL A 34 16.61 -4.52 -3.15
C VAL A 34 18.14 -4.48 -3.08
N ARG A 35 18.75 -3.33 -3.37
CA ARG A 35 20.20 -3.14 -3.29
C ARG A 35 20.74 -3.46 -1.91
N ARG A 36 20.04 -3.09 -0.83
CA ARG A 36 20.45 -3.41 0.55
C ARG A 36 20.34 -4.89 0.84
N ILE A 37 19.28 -5.54 0.39
CA ILE A 37 19.10 -6.99 0.54
C ILE A 37 20.23 -7.73 -0.18
N GLU A 38 20.53 -7.40 -1.42
CA GLU A 38 21.63 -7.98 -2.21
C GLU A 38 22.98 -7.81 -1.50
N THR A 39 23.24 -6.61 -0.98
CA THR A 39 24.47 -6.30 -0.23
C THR A 39 24.58 -7.17 1.03
N ILE A 40 23.49 -7.35 1.77
CA ILE A 40 23.45 -8.17 2.98
C ILE A 40 23.63 -9.64 2.62
N ALA A 41 22.92 -10.14 1.60
CA ALA A 41 23.04 -11.52 1.15
C ALA A 41 24.46 -11.84 0.73
N LYS A 42 25.08 -10.99 -0.10
CA LYS A 42 26.49 -11.13 -0.52
C LYS A 42 27.45 -11.16 0.67
N ARG A 43 27.30 -10.22 1.61
CA ARG A 43 28.17 -10.15 2.82
C ARG A 43 28.04 -11.39 3.68
N ARG A 44 26.87 -12.02 3.69
CA ARG A 44 26.59 -13.21 4.50
C ARG A 44 26.69 -14.52 3.72
N GLU A 45 27.14 -14.46 2.47
CA GLU A 45 27.27 -15.63 1.59
C GLU A 45 25.99 -16.45 1.45
N LEU A 46 24.84 -15.74 1.39
CA LEU A 46 23.52 -16.34 1.24
C LEU A 46 23.12 -16.36 -0.24
N ALA A 47 22.54 -17.47 -0.69
CA ALA A 47 21.80 -17.49 -1.93
C ALA A 47 20.54 -16.61 -1.79
N LEU A 48 20.26 -15.76 -2.79
CA LEU A 48 19.14 -14.85 -2.80
C LEU A 48 18.31 -15.06 -4.06
N GLN A 49 17.03 -15.19 -3.90
CA GLN A 49 16.04 -15.09 -4.98
C GLN A 49 15.04 -14.01 -4.62
N ILE A 50 14.73 -13.14 -5.58
CA ILE A 50 13.73 -12.07 -5.45
C ILE A 50 12.76 -12.19 -6.61
N ASP A 51 11.48 -12.39 -6.28
CA ASP A 51 10.40 -12.48 -7.24
C ASP A 51 9.45 -11.31 -7.03
N VAL A 52 9.18 -10.55 -8.10
CA VAL A 52 8.15 -9.50 -8.08
C VAL A 52 6.81 -10.16 -8.40
N THR A 53 5.96 -10.29 -7.40
CA THR A 53 4.66 -10.95 -7.54
C THR A 53 3.56 -10.01 -7.99
N HIS A 54 3.69 -8.72 -7.70
CA HIS A 54 2.68 -7.73 -7.99
C HIS A 54 3.26 -6.32 -8.09
N GLU A 55 2.85 -5.55 -9.07
CA GLU A 55 3.19 -4.13 -9.21
C GLU A 55 2.01 -3.36 -9.76
N ASN A 56 1.52 -2.37 -8.99
CA ASN A 56 0.47 -1.45 -9.41
C ASN A 56 1.01 -0.03 -9.46
N ARG A 57 0.45 0.77 -10.37
CA ARG A 57 0.68 2.20 -10.42
C ARG A 57 -0.15 2.93 -9.36
N THR A 58 0.29 4.11 -8.96
CA THR A 58 -0.55 5.02 -8.16
C THR A 58 -1.71 5.54 -8.99
N VAL A 59 -2.85 5.75 -8.33
CA VAL A 59 -4.07 6.30 -8.93
C VAL A 59 -4.32 7.68 -8.34
N PRO A 60 -3.99 8.76 -9.05
CA PRO A 60 -4.32 10.10 -8.60
C PRO A 60 -5.82 10.32 -8.74
N CYS A 61 -6.48 10.78 -7.67
CA CYS A 61 -7.85 11.24 -7.74
C CYS A 61 -7.96 12.52 -8.58
N ALA A 62 -9.00 12.64 -9.40
CA ALA A 62 -9.24 13.80 -10.22
C ALA A 62 -9.49 15.04 -9.34
N PRO A 63 -8.78 16.17 -9.57
CA PRO A 63 -8.89 17.35 -8.72
C PRO A 63 -10.31 17.91 -8.62
N TRP A 64 -11.06 17.90 -9.71
CA TRP A 64 -12.43 18.42 -9.75
C TRP A 64 -13.40 17.56 -8.94
N LEU A 65 -13.27 16.22 -8.99
CA LEU A 65 -14.06 15.30 -8.16
C LEU A 65 -13.70 15.45 -6.67
N LYS A 66 -12.42 15.59 -6.34
CA LYS A 66 -11.98 15.88 -4.97
C LYS A 66 -12.59 17.17 -4.44
N ALA A 67 -12.65 18.23 -5.27
CA ALA A 67 -13.26 19.49 -4.88
C ALA A 67 -14.76 19.31 -4.58
N GLN A 68 -15.50 18.62 -5.43
CA GLN A 68 -16.92 18.33 -5.21
C GLN A 68 -17.16 17.53 -3.92
N VAL A 69 -16.36 16.49 -3.68
CA VAL A 69 -16.45 15.71 -2.43
C VAL A 69 -16.13 16.58 -1.22
N ALA A 70 -15.11 17.44 -1.31
CA ALA A 70 -14.74 18.36 -0.24
C ALA A 70 -15.85 19.36 0.08
N GLU A 71 -16.51 19.93 -0.94
CA GLU A 71 -17.66 20.82 -0.77
C GLU A 71 -18.83 20.11 -0.09
N ALA A 72 -19.14 18.88 -0.49
CA ALA A 72 -20.20 18.09 0.12
C ALA A 72 -19.90 17.78 1.59
N VAL A 73 -18.66 17.39 1.92
CA VAL A 73 -18.24 17.14 3.30
C VAL A 73 -18.34 18.40 4.17
N ALA A 74 -17.93 19.54 3.63
CA ALA A 74 -18.03 20.82 4.33
C ALA A 74 -19.50 21.26 4.55
N ALA A 75 -20.38 21.03 3.56
CA ALA A 75 -21.81 21.34 3.65
C ALA A 75 -22.50 20.56 4.78
N GLU A 76 -22.05 19.35 5.07
CA GLU A 76 -22.52 18.52 6.20
C GLU A 76 -21.87 18.92 7.54
N GLY A 77 -21.07 20.00 7.58
CA GLY A 77 -20.45 20.52 8.82
C GLY A 77 -19.19 19.78 9.27
N TYR A 78 -18.62 18.93 8.43
CA TYR A 78 -17.39 18.20 8.75
C TYR A 78 -16.13 18.93 8.27
N GLY A 79 -15.02 18.74 8.97
CA GLY A 79 -13.70 19.20 8.54
C GLY A 79 -13.22 18.41 7.31
N VAL A 80 -12.71 19.12 6.31
CA VAL A 80 -12.15 18.52 5.11
C VAL A 80 -10.68 18.17 5.33
N PHE A 81 -10.31 16.91 5.10
CA PHE A 81 -8.92 16.42 5.18
C PHE A 81 -8.57 15.67 3.90
N ASP A 82 -7.41 15.98 3.33
CA ASP A 82 -6.87 15.26 2.18
C ASP A 82 -5.87 14.20 2.68
N LEU A 83 -6.20 12.93 2.46
CA LEU A 83 -5.43 11.79 2.94
C LEU A 83 -5.05 10.87 1.78
N PRO A 84 -3.83 10.35 1.74
CA PRO A 84 -3.47 9.31 0.79
C PRO A 84 -4.08 7.96 1.20
N SER A 85 -4.65 7.22 0.25
CA SER A 85 -4.98 5.81 0.46
C SER A 85 -3.74 4.94 0.27
N GLY A 86 -3.43 4.13 1.27
CA GLY A 86 -2.41 3.09 1.16
C GLY A 86 -2.96 1.75 0.67
N ALA A 87 -4.28 1.59 0.58
CA ALA A 87 -4.93 0.34 0.16
C ALA A 87 -5.12 0.28 -1.36
N GLY A 88 -5.15 -0.95 -1.89
CA GLY A 88 -5.69 -1.20 -3.22
C GLY A 88 -7.22 -1.04 -3.22
N HIS A 89 -7.79 -0.49 -4.30
CA HIS A 89 -9.22 -0.26 -4.45
C HIS A 89 -9.64 -0.28 -5.93
N ASP A 90 -10.93 -0.39 -6.19
CA ASP A 90 -11.51 -0.53 -7.53
C ASP A 90 -11.19 0.66 -8.48
N GLY A 91 -10.88 1.84 -7.93
CA GLY A 91 -10.40 2.98 -8.70
C GLY A 91 -9.14 2.66 -9.53
N MET A 92 -8.35 1.67 -9.11
CA MET A 92 -7.19 1.20 -9.88
C MET A 92 -7.58 0.54 -11.20
N ALA A 93 -8.74 -0.11 -11.25
CA ALA A 93 -9.30 -0.68 -12.47
C ALA A 93 -10.06 0.35 -13.31
N MET A 94 -10.60 1.39 -12.67
CA MET A 94 -11.46 2.38 -13.31
C MET A 94 -10.71 3.57 -13.93
N ILE A 95 -9.48 3.85 -13.45
CA ILE A 95 -8.74 5.08 -13.83
C ILE A 95 -8.45 5.20 -15.34
N ASP A 96 -8.49 4.08 -16.07
CA ASP A 96 -8.27 4.09 -17.52
C ASP A 96 -9.54 4.43 -18.33
N VAL A 97 -10.71 4.42 -17.69
CA VAL A 97 -12.01 4.61 -18.35
C VAL A 97 -12.82 5.77 -17.75
N ALA A 98 -12.48 6.20 -16.52
CA ALA A 98 -13.19 7.29 -15.84
C ALA A 98 -12.28 8.00 -14.84
N ASP A 99 -12.59 9.28 -14.59
CA ASP A 99 -12.04 9.99 -13.44
C ASP A 99 -12.53 9.38 -12.13
N VAL A 100 -11.65 9.32 -11.13
CA VAL A 100 -11.96 8.74 -9.83
C VAL A 100 -11.69 9.71 -8.69
N ALA A 101 -12.46 9.57 -7.63
CA ALA A 101 -12.20 10.15 -6.32
C ALA A 101 -12.55 9.13 -5.25
N MET A 102 -12.10 9.37 -4.02
CA MET A 102 -12.35 8.49 -2.88
C MET A 102 -12.77 9.32 -1.67
N LEU A 103 -13.81 8.86 -0.99
CA LEU A 103 -14.23 9.37 0.30
C LEU A 103 -13.89 8.33 1.37
N PHE A 104 -13.14 8.75 2.39
CA PHE A 104 -12.93 7.92 3.59
C PHE A 104 -14.08 8.11 4.54
N VAL A 105 -14.69 7.00 4.97
CA VAL A 105 -15.74 6.97 5.96
C VAL A 105 -15.19 6.39 7.26
N ARG A 106 -15.55 7.00 8.41
CA ARG A 106 -15.11 6.52 9.72
C ARG A 106 -15.90 5.29 10.13
N CYS A 107 -15.19 4.21 10.40
CA CYS A 107 -15.78 3.03 11.00
C CYS A 107 -15.89 3.19 12.53
N ARG A 108 -16.97 2.69 13.11
CA ARG A 108 -17.20 2.68 14.56
C ARG A 108 -16.07 1.94 15.28
N GLY A 109 -15.42 2.62 16.21
CA GLY A 109 -14.27 2.07 16.95
C GLY A 109 -13.01 1.83 16.09
N GLY A 110 -12.97 2.32 14.84
CA GLY A 110 -11.86 2.08 13.91
C GLY A 110 -11.82 0.64 13.38
N ILE A 111 -12.89 -0.14 13.55
CA ILE A 111 -12.95 -1.52 13.10
C ILE A 111 -13.23 -1.54 11.59
N SER A 112 -12.29 -2.09 10.82
CA SER A 112 -12.41 -2.29 9.37
C SER A 112 -11.96 -3.70 8.99
N HIS A 113 -12.45 -4.21 7.84
CA HIS A 113 -12.16 -5.57 7.34
C HIS A 113 -12.53 -6.68 8.34
N ASN A 114 -13.59 -6.48 9.09
CA ASN A 114 -14.09 -7.38 10.11
C ASN A 114 -15.62 -7.47 10.03
N PRO A 115 -16.25 -8.62 10.33
CA PRO A 115 -17.71 -8.75 10.36
C PRO A 115 -18.43 -7.75 11.30
N ALA A 116 -17.73 -7.17 12.26
CA ALA A 116 -18.23 -6.12 13.15
C ALA A 116 -18.04 -4.70 12.61
N GLU A 117 -17.57 -4.54 11.37
CA GLU A 117 -17.45 -3.22 10.72
C GLU A 117 -18.80 -2.54 10.62
N HIS A 118 -18.87 -1.30 11.06
CA HIS A 118 -20.07 -0.48 11.05
C HIS A 118 -19.70 1.00 10.90
N VAL A 119 -20.42 1.73 10.05
CA VAL A 119 -20.31 3.16 9.79
C VAL A 119 -21.56 3.90 10.27
#